data_156751d5fba223c2ccc1052e40ff9dd9
#
_entry.id   156751d5fba223c2ccc1052e40ff9dd9
#
_cell.length_a   1.000
_cell.length_b   1.000
_cell.length_c   1.000
_cell.angle_alpha   90.00
_cell.angle_beta   90.00
_cell.angle_gamma   90.00
#
_symmetry.space_group_name_H-M   'P 1'
#
loop_
_entity.id
_entity.type
_entity.pdbx_description
1 polymer ?
#
loop_
_entity_poly.entity_id
_entity_poly.type
_entity_poly.pdbx_seq_one_letter_code
_entity_poly.pdbx_strand_id
1 'polypeptide(L)'
;MGTCENKVRDPRKRPVIPAGDVFRLVLEMPVLGQKSLLAVDEDARVPAFRRSYGCTRESVASDTSIERVLKGMRSSQLRNFSYRIQDRLDEEGLSEFRLSTGKRIRVGVLDGSTFGNFWANVLAASGGVDSVVDLEPYRGRGHELNAGRRLLKRAFEKLGSGYFNIVAADALYMDREDFRLCRALGSHLLVKTEGGEALTVIKDARGLFFPRDEKIRGEVRQTLGTDCVRQIDYEIRWAEGFSWNDLECPLTVAHVREKHLKPAKGRPEEVEFWVVTTASGLEGEDLRELAHQRWHIENQVFKRLNALVGSKRCWSKKPEVFERLLRLWMLGMTLLAAWLFQRGWKLAEETWQTLKKTWGWVTRQLRASLVAATPSG
;
A
#
# COMPACT_ATOMS: atom_id res chain seq x y z
N MET A 1 3.76 -22.14 -4.78
CA MET A 1 4.52 -21.46 -5.85
C MET A 1 4.55 -22.22 -7.17
N GLY A 2 4.82 -23.52 -7.20
CA GLY A 2 5.00 -24.29 -8.45
C GLY A 2 3.88 -24.25 -9.48
N THR A 3 2.64 -23.97 -9.11
CA THR A 3 1.51 -23.89 -10.05
C THR A 3 1.40 -22.55 -10.81
N CYS A 4 2.08 -21.50 -10.36
CA CYS A 4 2.06 -20.19 -11.01
C CYS A 4 3.11 -20.08 -12.12
N GLU A 5 4.25 -20.70 -11.95
CA GLU A 5 5.39 -20.65 -12.87
C GLU A 5 5.09 -21.26 -14.23
N ASN A 6 4.34 -22.38 -14.24
CA ASN A 6 3.96 -23.07 -15.47
C ASN A 6 2.90 -22.34 -16.32
N LYS A 7 2.33 -21.24 -15.80
CA LYS A 7 1.32 -20.44 -16.51
C LYS A 7 1.89 -19.16 -17.13
N VAL A 8 3.18 -18.86 -16.92
CA VAL A 8 3.82 -17.70 -17.54
C VAL A 8 4.10 -18.02 -18.99
N ARG A 9 3.40 -17.35 -19.91
CA ARG A 9 3.60 -17.53 -21.35
C ARG A 9 4.95 -16.93 -21.74
N ASP A 10 5.85 -17.76 -22.27
CA ASP A 10 7.13 -17.30 -22.86
C ASP A 10 6.89 -16.84 -24.29
N PRO A 11 7.20 -15.58 -24.65
CA PRO A 11 7.07 -15.09 -26.01
C PRO A 11 8.21 -15.55 -26.93
N ARG A 12 9.27 -16.16 -26.40
CA ARG A 12 10.48 -16.54 -27.13
C ARG A 12 10.33 -17.90 -27.82
N LYS A 13 10.92 -18.07 -28.98
CA LYS A 13 10.82 -19.29 -29.83
C LYS A 13 11.76 -20.39 -29.38
N ARG A 14 12.39 -20.59 -28.43
CA ARG A 14 13.30 -21.63 -27.90
C ARG A 14 14.14 -21.02 -26.75
N PRO A 15 13.49 -20.71 -25.64
CA PRO A 15 14.20 -20.08 -24.55
C PRO A 15 15.20 -21.05 -23.92
N VAL A 16 16.45 -20.60 -23.79
CA VAL A 16 17.47 -21.33 -23.02
C VAL A 16 17.15 -21.21 -21.52
N ILE A 17 16.65 -20.07 -21.10
CA ILE A 17 16.21 -19.81 -19.72
C ILE A 17 14.68 -19.76 -19.71
N PRO A 18 14.00 -20.61 -18.92
CA PRO A 18 12.54 -20.59 -18.81
C PRO A 18 11.98 -19.26 -18.34
N ALA A 19 10.78 -18.87 -18.82
CA ALA A 19 10.12 -17.65 -18.35
C ALA A 19 9.79 -17.70 -16.85
N GLY A 20 9.55 -18.88 -16.29
CA GLY A 20 9.34 -19.11 -14.87
C GLY A 20 10.54 -18.71 -14.02
N ASP A 21 11.77 -18.99 -14.49
CA ASP A 21 13.00 -18.60 -13.79
C ASP A 21 13.15 -17.07 -13.77
N VAL A 22 12.85 -16.42 -14.90
CA VAL A 22 12.87 -14.95 -14.98
C VAL A 22 11.81 -14.34 -14.05
N PHE A 23 10.61 -14.92 -14.03
CA PHE A 23 9.53 -14.50 -13.13
C PHE A 23 9.98 -14.58 -11.67
N ARG A 24 10.54 -15.71 -11.25
CA ARG A 24 11.01 -15.93 -9.89
C ARG A 24 12.14 -14.97 -9.53
N LEU A 25 13.13 -14.84 -10.38
CA LEU A 25 14.26 -13.94 -10.21
C LEU A 25 13.81 -12.50 -9.94
N VAL A 26 12.89 -11.97 -10.75
CA VAL A 26 12.37 -10.60 -10.58
C VAL A 26 11.50 -10.49 -9.31
N LEU A 27 10.72 -11.53 -8.99
CA LEU A 27 9.90 -11.59 -7.78
C LEU A 27 10.76 -11.56 -6.51
N GLU A 28 11.91 -12.21 -6.53
CA GLU A 28 12.81 -12.32 -5.37
C GLU A 28 13.72 -11.10 -5.19
N MET A 29 13.84 -10.20 -6.19
CA MET A 29 14.67 -9.00 -6.06
C MET A 29 14.38 -8.18 -4.79
N PRO A 30 13.13 -7.87 -4.42
CA PRO A 30 12.84 -7.17 -3.16
C PRO A 30 13.22 -8.00 -1.93
N VAL A 31 13.01 -9.31 -1.98
CA VAL A 31 13.31 -10.24 -0.90
C VAL A 31 14.82 -10.27 -0.58
N LEU A 32 15.63 -10.20 -1.62
CA LEU A 32 17.09 -10.19 -1.53
C LEU A 32 17.70 -8.78 -1.51
N GLY A 33 16.89 -7.74 -1.62
CA GLY A 33 17.34 -6.34 -1.60
C GLY A 33 18.18 -5.95 -2.80
N GLN A 34 17.91 -6.55 -3.96
CA GLN A 34 18.65 -6.29 -5.19
C GLN A 34 18.24 -4.98 -5.84
N LYS A 35 19.21 -4.09 -6.07
CA LYS A 35 18.97 -2.73 -6.57
C LYS A 35 19.38 -2.54 -8.05
N SER A 36 19.80 -3.59 -8.72
CA SER A 36 20.11 -3.57 -10.14
C SER A 36 20.06 -4.98 -10.74
N LEU A 37 19.83 -5.09 -12.04
CA LEU A 37 19.94 -6.36 -12.75
C LEU A 37 21.39 -6.86 -12.79
N LEU A 38 22.38 -5.96 -12.76
CA LEU A 38 23.78 -6.33 -12.64
C LEU A 38 24.06 -7.02 -11.30
N ALA A 39 23.54 -6.49 -10.18
CA ALA A 39 23.70 -7.13 -8.88
C ALA A 39 23.05 -8.51 -8.84
N VAL A 40 21.95 -8.71 -9.56
CA VAL A 40 21.32 -10.03 -9.74
C VAL A 40 22.24 -10.97 -10.53
N ASP A 41 22.87 -10.48 -11.60
CA ASP A 41 23.82 -11.27 -12.42
C ASP A 41 25.05 -11.66 -11.60
N GLU A 42 25.59 -10.75 -10.81
CA GLU A 42 26.72 -11.02 -9.90
C GLU A 42 26.36 -12.08 -8.84
N ASP A 43 25.23 -11.93 -8.17
CA ASP A 43 24.76 -12.90 -7.18
C ASP A 43 24.53 -14.28 -7.81
N ALA A 44 23.99 -14.32 -9.01
CA ALA A 44 23.70 -15.57 -9.69
C ALA A 44 24.94 -16.36 -10.14
N ARG A 45 26.13 -15.75 -10.12
CA ARG A 45 27.42 -16.45 -10.26
C ARG A 45 27.75 -17.28 -9.03
N VAL A 46 27.16 -16.93 -7.88
CA VAL A 46 27.34 -17.70 -6.64
C VAL A 46 26.35 -18.86 -6.60
N PRO A 47 26.80 -20.14 -6.47
CA PRO A 47 25.94 -21.32 -6.55
C PRO A 47 24.75 -21.31 -5.55
N ALA A 48 24.94 -20.74 -4.37
CA ALA A 48 23.89 -20.61 -3.34
C ALA A 48 22.73 -19.73 -3.81
N PHE A 49 23.06 -18.54 -4.34
CA PHE A 49 22.03 -17.63 -4.86
C PHE A 49 21.36 -18.17 -6.12
N ARG A 50 22.09 -18.86 -6.97
CA ARG A 50 21.56 -19.52 -8.16
C ARG A 50 20.45 -20.51 -7.81
N ARG A 51 20.67 -21.30 -6.76
CA ARG A 51 19.65 -22.24 -6.24
C ARG A 51 18.44 -21.54 -5.63
N SER A 52 18.67 -20.44 -4.90
CA SER A 52 17.55 -19.66 -4.31
C SER A 52 16.67 -19.04 -5.39
N TYR A 53 17.24 -18.58 -6.47
CA TYR A 53 16.48 -18.11 -7.65
C TYR A 53 15.79 -19.25 -8.43
N GLY A 54 15.93 -20.49 -7.98
CA GLY A 54 15.41 -21.66 -8.69
C GLY A 54 16.02 -21.90 -10.05
N CYS A 55 17.16 -21.25 -10.34
CA CYS A 55 17.89 -21.45 -11.58
C CYS A 55 18.61 -22.80 -11.50
N THR A 56 18.11 -23.76 -12.26
CA THR A 56 18.69 -25.12 -12.34
C THR A 56 19.89 -25.20 -13.26
N ARG A 57 20.15 -24.14 -14.06
CA ARG A 57 21.20 -24.06 -15.08
C ARG A 57 22.28 -23.06 -14.67
N GLU A 58 23.47 -23.21 -15.21
CA GLU A 58 24.61 -22.32 -14.96
C GLU A 58 24.43 -20.91 -15.55
N SER A 59 23.52 -20.75 -16.51
CA SER A 59 23.25 -19.48 -17.17
C SER A 59 22.14 -18.69 -16.48
N VAL A 60 22.43 -17.47 -16.08
CA VAL A 60 21.46 -16.52 -15.54
C VAL A 60 20.88 -15.67 -16.66
N ALA A 61 19.64 -15.24 -16.50
CA ALA A 61 18.99 -14.36 -17.46
C ALA A 61 19.68 -12.99 -17.49
N SER A 62 20.26 -12.62 -18.62
CA SER A 62 20.74 -11.26 -18.83
C SER A 62 19.58 -10.25 -18.71
N ASP A 63 19.92 -8.99 -18.46
CA ASP A 63 18.97 -7.86 -18.43
C ASP A 63 18.07 -7.82 -19.67
N THR A 64 18.66 -8.01 -20.86
CA THR A 64 17.95 -8.08 -22.14
C THR A 64 16.98 -9.28 -22.20
N SER A 65 17.35 -10.42 -21.64
CA SER A 65 16.48 -11.61 -21.57
C SER A 65 15.32 -11.36 -20.62
N ILE A 66 15.58 -10.75 -19.46
CA ILE A 66 14.56 -10.35 -18.50
C ILE A 66 13.57 -9.39 -19.17
N GLU A 67 14.07 -8.35 -19.84
CA GLU A 67 13.22 -7.37 -20.52
C GLU A 67 12.32 -8.03 -21.58
N ARG A 68 12.85 -8.95 -22.40
CA ARG A 68 12.06 -9.68 -23.41
C ARG A 68 10.96 -10.51 -22.81
N VAL A 69 11.25 -11.22 -21.72
CA VAL A 69 10.24 -12.04 -21.02
C VAL A 69 9.18 -11.14 -20.43
N LEU A 70 9.56 -10.10 -19.70
CA LEU A 70 8.63 -9.16 -19.10
C LEU A 70 7.73 -8.50 -20.15
N LYS A 71 8.29 -8.12 -21.31
CA LYS A 71 7.52 -7.56 -22.42
C LYS A 71 6.41 -8.51 -22.91
N GLY A 72 6.64 -9.81 -22.86
CA GLY A 72 5.66 -10.83 -23.25
C GLY A 72 4.64 -11.21 -22.19
N MET A 73 4.89 -10.87 -20.93
CA MET A 73 3.95 -11.14 -19.85
C MET A 73 2.70 -10.25 -19.97
N ARG A 74 1.53 -10.79 -19.61
CA ARG A 74 0.29 -10.00 -19.57
C ARG A 74 0.09 -9.43 -18.17
N SER A 75 -0.11 -8.12 -18.06
CA SER A 75 -0.41 -7.45 -16.79
C SER A 75 -1.62 -8.05 -16.07
N SER A 76 -2.62 -8.57 -16.82
CA SER A 76 -3.77 -9.26 -16.24
C SER A 76 -3.40 -10.55 -15.50
N GLN A 77 -2.39 -11.28 -15.96
CA GLN A 77 -1.90 -12.48 -15.25
C GLN A 77 -1.24 -12.10 -13.92
N LEU A 78 -0.40 -11.05 -13.94
CA LEU A 78 0.26 -10.56 -12.74
C LEU A 78 -0.76 -10.02 -11.72
N ARG A 79 -1.77 -9.29 -12.17
CA ARG A 79 -2.90 -8.86 -11.32
C ARG A 79 -3.62 -10.04 -10.67
N ASN A 80 -3.93 -11.07 -11.45
CA ASN A 80 -4.59 -12.25 -10.91
C ASN A 80 -3.76 -12.96 -9.82
N PHE A 81 -2.43 -12.89 -9.86
CA PHE A 81 -1.60 -13.40 -8.76
C PHE A 81 -1.75 -12.53 -7.51
N SER A 82 -1.74 -11.20 -7.64
CA SER A 82 -1.96 -10.32 -6.50
C SER A 82 -3.31 -10.57 -5.85
N TYR A 83 -4.39 -10.70 -6.63
CA TYR A 83 -5.72 -10.99 -6.09
C TYR A 83 -5.78 -12.34 -5.36
N ARG A 84 -5.17 -13.41 -5.92
CA ARG A 84 -5.10 -14.70 -5.23
C ARG A 84 -4.31 -14.68 -3.93
N ILE A 85 -3.27 -13.86 -3.87
CA ILE A 85 -2.54 -13.67 -2.61
C ILE A 85 -3.43 -12.91 -1.63
N GLN A 86 -4.18 -11.92 -2.10
CA GLN A 86 -5.13 -11.21 -1.25
C GLN A 86 -6.22 -12.13 -0.70
N ASP A 87 -6.81 -13.00 -1.55
CA ASP A 87 -7.76 -14.04 -1.12
C ASP A 87 -7.13 -14.93 -0.04
N ARG A 88 -5.87 -15.33 -0.22
CA ARG A 88 -5.18 -16.17 0.76
C ARG A 88 -4.91 -15.48 2.07
N LEU A 89 -4.53 -14.19 2.04
CA LEU A 89 -4.36 -13.38 3.25
C LEU A 89 -5.69 -13.20 3.99
N ASP A 90 -6.78 -13.10 3.26
CA ASP A 90 -8.13 -13.01 3.81
C ASP A 90 -8.55 -14.32 4.49
N GLU A 91 -8.36 -15.47 3.84
CA GLU A 91 -8.58 -16.80 4.41
C GLU A 91 -7.80 -17.02 5.72
N GLU A 92 -6.62 -16.43 5.84
CA GLU A 92 -5.77 -16.49 7.04
C GLU A 92 -6.07 -15.39 8.06
N GLY A 93 -7.07 -14.53 7.81
CA GLY A 93 -7.45 -13.41 8.69
C GLY A 93 -6.40 -12.29 8.79
N LEU A 94 -5.51 -12.20 7.79
CA LEU A 94 -4.38 -11.24 7.76
C LEU A 94 -4.70 -9.94 7.03
N SER A 95 -5.86 -9.87 6.37
CA SER A 95 -6.31 -8.70 5.61
C SER A 95 -7.12 -7.68 6.44
N GLU A 96 -7.46 -8.02 7.68
CA GLU A 96 -8.23 -7.17 8.55
C GLU A 96 -7.33 -6.25 9.38
N PHE A 97 -7.73 -4.99 9.45
CA PHE A 97 -7.18 -3.99 10.36
C PHE A 97 -8.02 -3.96 11.65
N ARG A 98 -7.37 -3.98 12.79
CA ARG A 98 -8.02 -3.86 14.08
C ARG A 98 -7.86 -2.44 14.62
N LEU A 99 -8.99 -1.73 14.74
CA LEU A 99 -9.06 -0.41 15.34
C LEU A 99 -8.83 -0.48 16.87
N SER A 100 -8.43 0.62 17.49
CA SER A 100 -8.23 0.70 18.95
C SER A 100 -9.52 0.43 19.72
N THR A 101 -10.68 0.76 19.16
CA THR A 101 -12.00 0.40 19.69
C THR A 101 -12.32 -1.11 19.64
N GLY A 102 -11.43 -1.91 19.02
CA GLY A 102 -11.56 -3.36 18.87
C GLY A 102 -12.32 -3.80 17.63
N LYS A 103 -12.92 -2.89 16.86
CA LYS A 103 -13.58 -3.22 15.59
C LYS A 103 -12.55 -3.76 14.58
N ARG A 104 -12.94 -4.77 13.80
CA ARG A 104 -12.14 -5.31 12.69
C ARG A 104 -12.76 -4.88 11.39
N ILE A 105 -11.97 -4.33 10.52
CA ILE A 105 -12.39 -3.84 9.21
C ILE A 105 -11.30 -4.09 8.16
N ARG A 106 -11.70 -4.21 6.91
CA ARG A 106 -10.78 -4.22 5.79
C ARG A 106 -10.62 -2.81 5.25
N VAL A 107 -9.39 -2.32 5.24
CA VAL A 107 -9.04 -0.97 4.80
C VAL A 107 -8.24 -1.04 3.51
N GLY A 108 -8.79 -0.48 2.43
CA GLY A 108 -8.05 -0.19 1.22
C GLY A 108 -7.40 1.19 1.32
N VAL A 109 -6.16 1.32 0.90
CA VAL A 109 -5.48 2.61 0.83
C VAL A 109 -5.13 2.90 -0.62
N LEU A 110 -5.60 4.04 -1.12
CA LEU A 110 -5.42 4.46 -2.51
C LEU A 110 -4.52 5.70 -2.55
N ASP A 111 -3.43 5.63 -3.33
CA ASP A 111 -2.51 6.76 -3.51
C ASP A 111 -1.74 6.64 -4.82
N GLY A 112 -1.43 7.79 -5.43
CA GLY A 112 -0.61 7.87 -6.62
C GLY A 112 0.86 8.07 -6.29
N SER A 113 1.74 7.51 -7.11
CA SER A 113 3.18 7.71 -6.96
C SER A 113 3.91 7.71 -8.29
N THR A 114 5.09 8.33 -8.27
CA THR A 114 6.03 8.33 -9.38
C THR A 114 7.17 7.35 -9.09
N PHE A 115 7.37 6.41 -10.00
CA PHE A 115 8.43 5.41 -9.97
C PHE A 115 9.36 5.65 -11.17
N GLY A 116 10.48 6.34 -10.95
CA GLY A 116 11.32 6.81 -12.05
C GLY A 116 10.55 7.75 -12.98
N ASN A 117 10.35 7.33 -14.22
CA ASN A 117 9.54 8.03 -15.24
C ASN A 117 8.13 7.44 -15.42
N PHE A 118 7.70 6.58 -14.52
CA PHE A 118 6.44 5.86 -14.58
C PHE A 118 5.51 6.31 -13.45
N TRP A 119 4.27 6.63 -13.79
CA TRP A 119 3.23 7.07 -12.87
C TRP A 119 2.21 5.96 -12.68
N ALA A 120 1.90 5.64 -11.44
CA ALA A 120 0.88 4.65 -11.14
C ALA A 120 0.10 5.02 -9.87
N ASN A 121 -1.20 4.78 -9.92
CA ASN A 121 -2.04 4.70 -8.75
C ASN A 121 -1.94 3.29 -8.16
N VAL A 122 -1.82 3.18 -6.87
CA VAL A 122 -1.64 1.92 -6.15
C VAL A 122 -2.76 1.76 -5.14
N LEU A 123 -3.37 0.60 -5.12
CA LEU A 123 -4.29 0.17 -4.08
C LEU A 123 -3.59 -0.86 -3.21
N ALA A 124 -3.45 -0.54 -1.95
CA ALA A 124 -2.90 -1.44 -0.94
C ALA A 124 -3.98 -1.81 0.08
N ALA A 125 -3.92 -2.99 0.64
CA ALA A 125 -4.69 -3.37 1.82
C ALA A 125 -3.83 -3.15 3.06
N SER A 126 -4.40 -2.45 4.05
CA SER A 126 -3.81 -2.31 5.37
C SER A 126 -4.48 -3.29 6.32
N GLY A 127 -3.70 -4.14 6.95
CA GLY A 127 -4.22 -5.20 7.81
C GLY A 127 -3.14 -5.75 8.75
N GLY A 128 -3.27 -6.99 9.16
CA GLY A 128 -2.22 -7.71 9.86
C GLY A 128 -0.95 -7.83 9.01
N VAL A 129 -1.13 -7.91 7.69
CA VAL A 129 -0.06 -7.83 6.68
C VAL A 129 -0.42 -6.77 5.67
N ASP A 130 0.47 -5.79 5.50
CA ASP A 130 0.33 -4.81 4.42
C ASP A 130 0.60 -5.48 3.07
N SER A 131 -0.36 -5.39 2.17
CA SER A 131 -0.27 -6.00 0.85
C SER A 131 -0.61 -5.02 -0.26
N VAL A 132 0.07 -5.15 -1.40
CA VAL A 132 -0.33 -4.41 -2.60
C VAL A 132 -1.32 -5.24 -3.39
N VAL A 133 -2.53 -4.74 -3.52
CA VAL A 133 -3.65 -5.39 -4.19
C VAL A 133 -3.53 -5.27 -5.71
N ASP A 134 -3.35 -4.04 -6.19
CA ASP A 134 -3.22 -3.76 -7.62
C ASP A 134 -2.60 -2.37 -7.86
N LEU A 135 -2.22 -2.10 -9.09
CA LEU A 135 -1.82 -0.77 -9.56
C LEU A 135 -2.44 -0.45 -10.91
N GLU A 136 -2.63 0.84 -11.19
CA GLU A 136 -3.11 1.34 -12.48
C GLU A 136 -2.17 2.43 -13.00
N PRO A 137 -1.53 2.22 -14.15
CA PRO A 137 -0.71 3.24 -14.80
C PRO A 137 -1.52 4.45 -15.24
N TYR A 138 -0.90 5.63 -15.17
CA TYR A 138 -1.46 6.84 -15.78
C TYR A 138 -0.38 7.73 -16.40
N ARG A 139 -0.79 8.71 -17.21
CA ARG A 139 0.12 9.58 -17.96
C ARG A 139 0.01 11.02 -17.47
N GLY A 140 1.01 11.44 -16.67
CA GLY A 140 1.14 12.84 -16.26
C GLY A 140 0.12 13.31 -15.22
N ARG A 141 0.32 14.55 -14.79
CA ARG A 141 -0.55 15.19 -13.79
C ARG A 141 -1.99 15.32 -14.30
N GLY A 142 -2.97 15.21 -13.42
CA GLY A 142 -4.42 15.34 -13.75
C GLY A 142 -5.08 14.05 -14.21
N HIS A 143 -4.36 12.96 -14.43
CA HIS A 143 -4.93 11.67 -14.80
C HIS A 143 -5.06 10.67 -13.64
N GLU A 144 -4.62 11.05 -12.45
CA GLU A 144 -4.58 10.21 -11.26
C GLU A 144 -5.97 9.77 -10.81
N LEU A 145 -6.91 10.70 -10.67
CA LEU A 145 -8.28 10.39 -10.25
C LEU A 145 -8.93 9.33 -11.14
N ASN A 146 -8.86 9.53 -12.47
CA ASN A 146 -9.42 8.57 -13.41
C ASN A 146 -8.74 7.19 -13.35
N ALA A 147 -7.44 7.16 -13.06
CA ALA A 147 -6.71 5.92 -12.84
C ALA A 147 -7.17 5.24 -11.54
N GLY A 148 -7.33 6.00 -10.46
CA GLY A 148 -7.88 5.52 -9.20
C GLY A 148 -9.27 4.91 -9.34
N ARG A 149 -10.17 5.59 -10.05
CA ARG A 149 -11.53 5.09 -10.34
C ARG A 149 -11.51 3.77 -11.11
N ARG A 150 -10.66 3.66 -12.16
CA ARG A 150 -10.51 2.38 -12.89
C ARG A 150 -9.94 1.27 -12.01
N LEU A 151 -8.97 1.61 -11.18
CA LEU A 151 -8.33 0.69 -10.25
C LEU A 151 -9.33 0.13 -9.23
N LEU A 152 -10.11 1.00 -8.59
CA LEU A 152 -11.15 0.61 -7.64
C LEU A 152 -12.20 -0.28 -8.29
N LYS A 153 -12.79 0.13 -9.42
CA LYS A 153 -13.79 -0.67 -10.14
C LYS A 153 -13.28 -2.08 -10.41
N ARG A 154 -12.05 -2.20 -10.92
CA ARG A 154 -11.44 -3.50 -11.24
C ARG A 154 -11.15 -4.33 -10.00
N ALA A 155 -10.66 -3.72 -8.93
CA ALA A 155 -10.37 -4.42 -7.69
C ALA A 155 -11.65 -5.00 -7.06
N PHE A 156 -12.71 -4.21 -6.97
CA PHE A 156 -13.99 -4.67 -6.43
C PHE A 156 -14.72 -5.67 -7.35
N GLU A 157 -14.53 -5.58 -8.67
CA GLU A 157 -15.01 -6.62 -9.60
C GLU A 157 -14.36 -7.99 -9.30
N LYS A 158 -13.10 -8.02 -8.86
CA LYS A 158 -12.33 -9.24 -8.60
C LYS A 158 -12.47 -9.77 -7.18
N LEU A 159 -12.46 -8.89 -6.20
CA LEU A 159 -12.52 -9.23 -4.79
C LEU A 159 -13.95 -9.30 -4.24
N GLY A 160 -14.92 -8.75 -4.97
CA GLY A 160 -16.32 -8.67 -4.55
C GLY A 160 -16.71 -7.26 -4.08
N SER A 161 -18.01 -6.95 -4.24
CA SER A 161 -18.60 -5.71 -3.71
C SER A 161 -18.47 -5.69 -2.18
N GLY A 162 -18.11 -4.54 -1.61
CA GLY A 162 -17.93 -4.39 -0.16
C GLY A 162 -16.70 -5.09 0.41
N TYR A 163 -15.77 -5.55 -0.43
CA TYR A 163 -14.56 -6.21 0.05
C TYR A 163 -13.78 -5.33 1.03
N PHE A 164 -13.50 -4.09 0.69
CA PHE A 164 -13.03 -3.10 1.65
C PHE A 164 -14.21 -2.42 2.31
N ASN A 165 -14.22 -2.37 3.64
CA ASN A 165 -15.21 -1.59 4.38
C ASN A 165 -14.97 -0.10 4.13
N ILE A 166 -13.71 0.31 4.10
CA ILE A 166 -13.29 1.70 3.89
C ILE A 166 -12.13 1.74 2.90
N VAL A 167 -12.19 2.71 1.98
CA VAL A 167 -11.06 3.13 1.15
C VAL A 167 -10.57 4.47 1.68
N ALA A 168 -9.33 4.53 2.16
CA ALA A 168 -8.68 5.76 2.62
C ALA A 168 -7.87 6.38 1.47
N ALA A 169 -8.04 7.68 1.25
CA ALA A 169 -7.36 8.43 0.19
C ALA A 169 -6.97 9.84 0.66
N ASP A 170 -6.18 10.56 -0.13
CA ASP A 170 -5.79 11.93 0.13
C ASP A 170 -6.82 12.96 -0.36
N ALA A 171 -6.53 14.25 -0.15
CA ALA A 171 -7.40 15.35 -0.51
C ALA A 171 -7.73 15.44 -2.01
N LEU A 172 -6.91 14.83 -2.88
CA LEU A 172 -7.20 14.78 -4.32
C LEU A 172 -8.51 14.05 -4.62
N TYR A 173 -8.86 13.06 -3.79
CA TYR A 173 -10.09 12.27 -3.89
C TYR A 173 -11.29 12.91 -3.18
N MET A 174 -11.18 14.16 -2.74
CA MET A 174 -12.30 14.93 -2.18
C MET A 174 -13.23 15.40 -3.32
N ASP A 175 -13.83 14.43 -3.99
CA ASP A 175 -14.74 14.62 -5.14
C ASP A 175 -16.01 13.77 -4.92
N ARG A 176 -17.17 14.35 -5.17
CA ARG A 176 -18.47 13.69 -5.00
C ARG A 176 -18.61 12.42 -5.84
N GLU A 177 -18.02 12.38 -7.04
CA GLU A 177 -18.01 11.17 -7.87
C GLU A 177 -17.24 10.02 -7.21
N ASP A 178 -16.17 10.31 -6.50
CA ASP A 178 -15.39 9.27 -5.79
C ASP A 178 -16.15 8.74 -4.57
N PHE A 179 -16.86 9.59 -3.84
CA PHE A 179 -17.78 9.16 -2.77
C PHE A 179 -18.92 8.29 -3.32
N ARG A 180 -19.57 8.70 -4.42
CA ARG A 180 -20.61 7.91 -5.09
C ARG A 180 -20.06 6.58 -5.59
N LEU A 181 -18.88 6.59 -6.20
CA LEU A 181 -18.25 5.38 -6.70
C LEU A 181 -17.99 4.38 -5.56
N CYS A 182 -17.35 4.79 -4.47
CA CYS A 182 -17.10 3.89 -3.35
C CYS A 182 -18.39 3.31 -2.78
N ARG A 183 -19.45 4.14 -2.64
CA ARG A 183 -20.77 3.69 -2.21
C ARG A 183 -21.38 2.65 -3.16
N ALA A 184 -21.30 2.90 -4.47
CA ALA A 184 -21.78 1.95 -5.49
C ALA A 184 -21.01 0.63 -5.48
N LEU A 185 -19.76 0.65 -5.04
CA LEU A 185 -18.92 -0.54 -4.84
C LEU A 185 -19.15 -1.24 -3.48
N GLY A 186 -20.08 -0.74 -2.67
CA GLY A 186 -20.40 -1.29 -1.33
C GLY A 186 -19.38 -0.92 -0.26
N SER A 187 -18.62 0.15 -0.45
CA SER A 187 -17.55 0.62 0.43
C SER A 187 -17.80 2.07 0.87
N HIS A 188 -17.07 2.53 1.85
CA HIS A 188 -17.01 3.93 2.25
C HIS A 188 -15.70 4.55 1.79
N LEU A 189 -15.76 5.82 1.35
CA LEU A 189 -14.55 6.61 1.12
C LEU A 189 -14.25 7.40 2.39
N LEU A 190 -12.98 7.44 2.79
CA LEU A 190 -12.46 8.30 3.82
C LEU A 190 -11.35 9.16 3.23
N VAL A 191 -11.53 10.46 3.26
CA VAL A 191 -10.55 11.43 2.75
C VAL A 191 -9.95 12.21 3.90
N LYS A 192 -8.62 12.26 3.94
CA LYS A 192 -7.85 13.15 4.80
C LYS A 192 -7.47 14.41 4.03
N THR A 193 -7.78 15.59 4.59
CA THR A 193 -7.47 16.89 4.00
C THR A 193 -6.92 17.87 5.03
N GLU A 194 -6.14 18.85 4.61
CA GLU A 194 -5.63 19.91 5.50
C GLU A 194 -6.65 21.06 5.68
N GLY A 195 -7.82 20.97 5.02
CA GLY A 195 -8.93 21.91 5.19
C GLY A 195 -8.71 23.27 4.52
N GLY A 196 -7.69 23.38 3.66
CA GLY A 196 -7.44 24.57 2.84
C GLY A 196 -8.40 24.72 1.65
N GLU A 197 -9.05 23.63 1.26
CA GLU A 197 -10.04 23.62 0.19
C GLU A 197 -11.31 24.34 0.66
N ALA A 198 -11.83 25.20 -0.20
CA ALA A 198 -13.04 25.99 0.05
C ALA A 198 -14.34 25.13 -0.02
N LEU A 199 -14.30 23.91 0.54
CA LEU A 199 -15.42 22.99 0.54
C LEU A 199 -16.48 23.43 1.54
N THR A 200 -17.73 23.47 1.09
CA THR A 200 -18.87 23.88 1.94
C THR A 200 -18.98 22.98 3.18
N VAL A 201 -18.82 21.67 3.02
CA VAL A 201 -18.92 20.70 4.12
C VAL A 201 -17.89 20.97 5.23
N ILE A 202 -16.66 21.37 4.89
CA ILE A 202 -15.62 21.73 5.88
C ILE A 202 -15.94 23.06 6.55
N LYS A 203 -16.51 24.04 5.80
CA LYS A 203 -16.94 25.32 6.38
C LYS A 203 -18.08 25.11 7.36
N ASP A 204 -19.05 24.29 7.02
CA ASP A 204 -20.19 23.98 7.87
C ASP A 204 -19.73 23.24 9.15
N ALA A 205 -18.86 22.26 9.00
CA ALA A 205 -18.26 21.55 10.14
C ALA A 205 -17.42 22.48 11.03
N ARG A 206 -16.66 23.40 10.45
CA ARG A 206 -15.91 24.41 11.20
C ARG A 206 -16.83 25.34 11.98
N GLY A 207 -17.93 25.78 11.36
CA GLY A 207 -18.97 26.58 12.03
C GLY A 207 -19.61 25.85 13.21
N LEU A 208 -19.83 24.54 13.08
CA LEU A 208 -20.41 23.70 14.14
C LEU A 208 -19.39 23.40 15.25
N PHE A 209 -18.16 23.04 14.92
CA PHE A 209 -17.14 22.64 15.92
C PHE A 209 -16.52 23.82 16.69
N PHE A 210 -16.52 25.00 16.06
CA PHE A 210 -15.98 26.24 16.63
C PHE A 210 -16.96 27.39 16.45
N PRO A 211 -18.16 27.30 17.12
CA PRO A 211 -19.20 28.29 16.93
C PRO A 211 -18.75 29.66 17.46
N ARG A 212 -19.03 30.69 16.67
CA ARG A 212 -18.86 32.10 17.08
C ARG A 212 -20.07 32.59 17.89
N ASP A 213 -21.20 31.92 17.75
CA ASP A 213 -22.44 32.22 18.45
C ASP A 213 -22.91 30.94 19.16
N GLU A 214 -23.18 31.04 20.46
CA GLU A 214 -23.71 29.94 21.30
C GLU A 214 -25.08 29.39 20.85
N LYS A 215 -25.75 30.08 19.94
CA LYS A 215 -27.01 29.62 19.34
C LYS A 215 -26.84 28.53 18.29
N ILE A 216 -25.63 28.33 17.75
CA ILE A 216 -25.35 27.25 16.81
C ILE A 216 -25.26 25.95 17.63
N ARG A 217 -26.35 25.17 17.63
CA ARG A 217 -26.41 23.90 18.33
C ARG A 217 -26.42 22.75 17.33
N GLY A 218 -25.54 21.81 17.53
CA GLY A 218 -25.50 20.51 16.88
C GLY A 218 -24.82 19.50 17.79
N GLU A 219 -25.02 18.23 17.56
CA GLU A 219 -24.41 17.18 18.36
C GLU A 219 -22.92 17.01 17.90
N VAL A 220 -22.01 17.69 18.58
CA VAL A 220 -20.58 17.54 18.41
C VAL A 220 -20.07 16.61 19.49
N ARG A 221 -19.44 15.51 19.05
CA ARG A 221 -18.69 14.62 19.95
C ARG A 221 -17.26 15.07 20.02
N GLN A 222 -16.62 14.86 21.16
CA GLN A 222 -15.22 15.22 21.38
C GLN A 222 -14.51 14.14 22.17
N THR A 223 -13.29 13.83 21.76
CA THR A 223 -12.37 12.95 22.48
C THR A 223 -11.02 13.62 22.64
N LEU A 224 -10.42 13.46 23.81
CA LEU A 224 -9.04 13.79 24.12
C LEU A 224 -8.31 12.50 24.48
N GLY A 225 -7.08 12.33 24.01
CA GLY A 225 -6.32 11.13 24.34
C GLY A 225 -4.84 11.30 24.08
N THR A 226 -4.09 10.27 24.47
CA THR A 226 -2.64 10.18 24.25
C THR A 226 -2.29 8.87 23.58
N ASP A 227 -1.66 8.93 22.42
CA ASP A 227 -1.02 7.79 21.77
C ASP A 227 0.35 7.60 22.40
N CYS A 228 0.44 6.75 23.41
CA CYS A 228 1.69 6.50 24.16
C CYS A 228 2.79 5.90 23.28
N VAL A 229 2.43 5.15 22.23
CA VAL A 229 3.39 4.51 21.31
C VAL A 229 4.06 5.56 20.43
N ARG A 230 3.26 6.47 19.87
CA ARG A 230 3.76 7.55 19.01
C ARG A 230 4.15 8.80 19.79
N GLN A 231 3.80 8.87 21.08
CA GLN A 231 3.99 10.05 21.95
C GLN A 231 3.29 11.29 21.35
N ILE A 232 2.00 11.15 21.10
CA ILE A 232 1.14 12.19 20.52
C ILE A 232 -0.06 12.39 21.43
N ASP A 233 -0.25 13.63 21.91
CA ASP A 233 -1.52 14.03 22.48
C ASP A 233 -2.45 14.48 21.35
N TYR A 234 -3.71 14.12 21.41
CA TYR A 234 -4.68 14.46 20.38
C TYR A 234 -6.01 14.94 20.92
N GLU A 235 -6.64 15.82 20.17
CA GLU A 235 -8.00 16.27 20.31
C GLU A 235 -8.75 15.97 19.00
N ILE A 236 -9.92 15.35 19.11
CA ILE A 236 -10.76 15.03 17.98
C ILE A 236 -12.15 15.57 18.26
N ARG A 237 -12.70 16.35 17.33
CA ARG A 237 -14.12 16.75 17.30
C ARG A 237 -14.74 16.18 16.05
N TRP A 238 -15.92 15.54 16.18
CA TRP A 238 -16.60 14.99 15.03
C TRP A 238 -18.12 15.05 15.19
N ALA A 239 -18.79 15.04 14.04
CA ALA A 239 -20.23 14.93 13.96
C ALA A 239 -20.63 14.21 12.68
N GLU A 240 -21.83 13.65 12.70
CA GLU A 240 -22.45 12.97 11.55
C GLU A 240 -23.56 13.84 10.96
N GLY A 241 -24.05 13.48 9.79
CA GLY A 241 -25.22 14.11 9.19
C GLY A 241 -24.94 15.32 8.31
N PHE A 242 -23.67 15.61 8.01
CA PHE A 242 -23.36 16.69 7.05
C PHE A 242 -23.86 16.34 5.65
N SER A 243 -24.49 17.29 5.00
CA SER A 243 -24.85 17.20 3.59
C SER A 243 -23.81 17.90 2.71
N TRP A 244 -23.57 17.36 1.55
CA TRP A 244 -22.70 17.99 0.57
C TRP A 244 -23.37 18.06 -0.81
N ASN A 245 -24.06 19.17 -1.03
CA ASN A 245 -24.85 19.42 -2.25
C ASN A 245 -25.74 18.20 -2.62
N ASP A 246 -25.59 17.70 -3.84
CA ASP A 246 -26.33 16.58 -4.41
C ASP A 246 -25.72 15.19 -4.10
N LEU A 247 -24.88 15.06 -3.09
CA LEU A 247 -24.44 13.76 -2.61
C LEU A 247 -25.58 13.15 -1.74
N GLU A 248 -26.13 12.03 -2.20
CA GLU A 248 -27.33 11.38 -1.64
C GLU A 248 -27.13 10.69 -0.28
N CYS A 249 -25.96 10.83 0.34
CA CYS A 249 -25.66 10.23 1.63
C CYS A 249 -25.05 11.26 2.57
N PRO A 250 -25.38 11.17 3.87
CA PRO A 250 -24.78 12.02 4.88
C PRO A 250 -23.29 11.69 5.01
N LEU A 251 -22.54 12.69 5.44
CA LEU A 251 -21.11 12.58 5.72
C LEU A 251 -20.87 12.68 7.22
N THR A 252 -19.87 11.95 7.67
CA THR A 252 -19.20 12.16 8.96
C THR A 252 -18.00 13.04 8.71
N VAL A 253 -17.86 14.11 9.49
CA VAL A 253 -16.70 15.01 9.42
C VAL A 253 -16.03 15.03 10.77
N ALA A 254 -14.71 14.94 10.78
CA ALA A 254 -13.91 15.10 11.98
C ALA A 254 -12.79 16.14 11.76
N HIS A 255 -12.53 16.89 12.82
CA HIS A 255 -11.35 17.74 12.97
C HIS A 255 -10.40 17.09 13.98
N VAL A 256 -9.16 16.89 13.59
CA VAL A 256 -8.13 16.26 14.41
C VAL A 256 -6.99 17.23 14.60
N ARG A 257 -6.63 17.46 15.86
CA ARG A 257 -5.42 18.17 16.26
C ARG A 257 -4.50 17.21 16.99
N GLU A 258 -3.25 17.14 16.60
CA GLU A 258 -2.21 16.31 17.20
C GLU A 258 -1.04 17.14 17.66
N LYS A 259 -0.59 16.90 18.89
CA LYS A 259 0.63 17.50 19.44
C LYS A 259 1.65 16.42 19.71
N HIS A 260 2.76 16.48 18.98
CA HIS A 260 3.88 15.55 19.14
C HIS A 260 4.70 15.94 20.38
N LEU A 261 4.73 15.05 21.40
CA LEU A 261 5.50 15.30 22.62
C LEU A 261 7.01 15.25 22.39
N LYS A 262 7.45 14.52 21.38
CA LYS A 262 8.84 14.45 20.91
C LYS A 262 8.90 14.54 19.39
N PRO A 263 8.75 15.74 18.82
CA PRO A 263 8.77 15.88 17.37
C PRO A 263 10.14 15.51 16.79
N ALA A 264 10.16 14.76 15.70
CA ALA A 264 11.39 14.49 14.98
C ALA A 264 11.93 15.81 14.38
N LYS A 265 13.27 15.91 14.26
CA LYS A 265 13.93 17.11 13.72
C LYS A 265 13.31 17.52 12.38
N GLY A 266 12.85 18.76 12.30
CA GLY A 266 12.22 19.34 11.11
C GLY A 266 10.74 18.96 10.91
N ARG A 267 10.08 18.33 11.88
CA ARG A 267 8.62 18.14 11.88
C ARG A 267 7.95 19.17 12.78
N PRO A 268 6.75 19.65 12.42
CA PRO A 268 5.98 20.52 13.29
C PRO A 268 5.62 19.80 14.58
N GLU A 269 5.56 20.55 15.68
CA GLU A 269 5.09 20.05 16.97
C GLU A 269 3.58 19.76 16.93
N GLU A 270 2.83 20.63 16.25
CA GLU A 270 1.38 20.48 16.11
C GLU A 270 0.99 20.25 14.64
N VAL A 271 0.02 19.36 14.44
CA VAL A 271 -0.54 19.04 13.13
C VAL A 271 -2.07 19.06 13.25
N GLU A 272 -2.72 19.73 12.32
CA GLU A 272 -4.18 19.73 12.20
C GLU A 272 -4.60 19.17 10.85
N PHE A 273 -5.68 18.39 10.84
CA PHE A 273 -6.28 17.90 9.61
C PHE A 273 -7.77 17.60 9.79
N TRP A 274 -8.45 17.49 8.66
CA TRP A 274 -9.84 17.11 8.58
C TRP A 274 -9.98 15.72 8.00
N VAL A 275 -11.03 15.02 8.43
CA VAL A 275 -11.44 13.72 7.90
C VAL A 275 -12.88 13.83 7.44
N VAL A 276 -13.14 13.39 6.21
CA VAL A 276 -14.49 13.34 5.64
C VAL A 276 -14.75 11.94 5.15
N THR A 277 -15.85 11.34 5.57
CA THR A 277 -16.22 9.97 5.17
C THR A 277 -17.73 9.78 5.06
N THR A 278 -18.13 8.80 4.25
CA THR A 278 -19.53 8.31 4.22
C THR A 278 -19.81 7.23 5.28
N ALA A 279 -18.79 6.79 6.03
CA ALA A 279 -18.98 5.84 7.11
C ALA A 279 -19.61 6.54 8.33
N SER A 280 -20.58 5.88 8.93
CA SER A 280 -21.24 6.30 10.18
C SER A 280 -20.91 5.34 11.32
N GLY A 281 -21.17 5.77 12.55
CA GLY A 281 -20.96 4.93 13.74
C GLY A 281 -19.49 4.63 14.04
N LEU A 282 -18.56 5.47 13.57
CA LEU A 282 -17.16 5.46 13.93
C LEU A 282 -16.93 6.43 15.09
N GLU A 283 -16.09 6.02 16.04
CA GLU A 283 -15.64 6.91 17.10
C GLU A 283 -14.49 7.82 16.62
N GLY A 284 -14.19 8.87 17.38
CA GLY A 284 -13.13 9.81 17.00
C GLY A 284 -11.79 9.14 16.79
N GLU A 285 -11.41 8.21 17.66
CA GLU A 285 -10.17 7.43 17.56
C GLU A 285 -10.14 6.59 16.29
N ASP A 286 -11.26 5.94 15.93
CA ASP A 286 -11.36 5.17 14.68
C ASP A 286 -11.11 6.06 13.46
N LEU A 287 -11.70 7.27 13.44
CA LEU A 287 -11.52 8.23 12.34
C LEU A 287 -10.07 8.69 12.23
N ARG A 288 -9.42 8.96 13.37
CA ARG A 288 -8.01 9.34 13.44
C ARG A 288 -7.10 8.22 12.92
N GLU A 289 -7.30 6.99 13.42
CA GLU A 289 -6.51 5.83 13.00
C GLU A 289 -6.65 5.56 11.51
N LEU A 290 -7.86 5.59 10.99
CA LEU A 290 -8.13 5.39 9.56
C LEU A 290 -7.49 6.47 8.69
N ALA A 291 -7.52 7.73 9.14
CA ALA A 291 -6.84 8.82 8.44
C ALA A 291 -5.31 8.61 8.40
N HIS A 292 -4.75 7.98 9.45
CA HIS A 292 -3.33 7.64 9.46
C HIS A 292 -2.98 6.47 8.53
N GLN A 293 -3.95 5.58 8.19
CA GLN A 293 -3.70 4.52 7.23
C GLN A 293 -3.35 5.06 5.83
N ARG A 294 -3.83 6.25 5.45
CA ARG A 294 -3.41 6.86 4.19
C ARG A 294 -1.89 7.01 4.08
N TRP A 295 -1.21 7.43 5.15
CA TRP A 295 0.25 7.54 5.15
C TRP A 295 0.96 6.19 5.20
N HIS A 296 0.22 5.14 5.53
CA HIS A 296 0.77 3.79 5.59
C HIS A 296 1.30 3.34 4.23
N ILE A 297 0.57 3.64 3.13
CA ILE A 297 1.02 3.28 1.78
C ILE A 297 2.35 3.96 1.42
N GLU A 298 2.52 5.25 1.74
CA GLU A 298 3.77 5.97 1.49
C GLU A 298 4.94 5.35 2.27
N ASN A 299 4.72 5.06 3.56
CA ASN A 299 5.77 4.60 4.45
C ASN A 299 6.07 3.10 4.28
N GLN A 300 5.03 2.29 4.17
CA GLN A 300 5.16 0.83 4.18
C GLN A 300 5.27 0.25 2.76
N VAL A 301 4.70 0.90 1.75
CA VAL A 301 4.78 0.43 0.38
C VAL A 301 5.85 1.18 -0.40
N PHE A 302 5.69 2.48 -0.62
CA PHE A 302 6.56 3.22 -1.53
C PHE A 302 8.00 3.38 -1.01
N LYS A 303 8.17 3.75 0.26
CA LYS A 303 9.50 3.90 0.86
C LYS A 303 10.22 2.56 0.98
N ARG A 304 9.49 1.49 1.38
CA ARG A 304 10.08 0.14 1.45
C ARG A 304 10.50 -0.36 0.08
N LEU A 305 9.64 -0.25 -0.92
CA LEU A 305 9.95 -0.65 -2.28
C LEU A 305 11.19 0.10 -2.81
N ASN A 306 11.24 1.41 -2.58
CA ASN A 306 12.43 2.19 -2.97
C ASN A 306 13.69 1.77 -2.21
N ALA A 307 13.58 1.45 -0.91
CA ALA A 307 14.71 0.98 -0.12
C ALA A 307 15.22 -0.40 -0.57
N LEU A 308 14.31 -1.29 -0.96
CA LEU A 308 14.64 -2.66 -1.36
C LEU A 308 15.21 -2.73 -2.79
N VAL A 309 14.55 -2.10 -3.75
CA VAL A 309 14.90 -2.22 -5.17
C VAL A 309 15.28 -0.90 -5.84
N GLY A 310 15.19 0.25 -5.17
CA GLY A 310 15.44 1.55 -5.80
C GLY A 310 14.38 1.90 -6.85
N SER A 311 13.12 1.70 -6.53
CA SER A 311 11.98 1.85 -7.45
C SER A 311 11.80 3.24 -8.06
N LYS A 312 12.45 4.27 -7.49
CA LYS A 312 12.47 5.64 -8.05
C LYS A 312 13.47 5.81 -9.21
N ARG A 313 14.26 4.81 -9.53
CA ARG A 313 15.17 4.82 -10.69
C ARG A 313 14.42 4.41 -11.94
N CYS A 314 14.86 4.88 -13.09
CA CYS A 314 14.37 4.39 -14.38
C CYS A 314 15.04 3.05 -14.71
N TRP A 315 14.36 1.96 -14.45
CA TRP A 315 14.87 0.59 -14.72
C TRP A 315 14.68 0.15 -16.17
N SER A 316 13.67 0.69 -16.84
CA SER A 316 13.43 0.47 -18.26
C SER A 316 12.81 1.70 -18.88
N LYS A 317 13.22 2.05 -20.09
CA LYS A 317 12.59 3.10 -20.90
C LYS A 317 11.24 2.67 -21.46
N LYS A 318 10.91 1.37 -21.40
CA LYS A 318 9.65 0.80 -21.89
C LYS A 318 8.63 0.74 -20.76
N PRO A 319 7.57 1.57 -20.79
CA PRO A 319 6.60 1.64 -19.70
C PRO A 319 5.95 0.29 -19.37
N GLU A 320 5.69 -0.52 -20.39
CA GLU A 320 5.10 -1.84 -20.22
C GLU A 320 6.01 -2.83 -19.49
N VAL A 321 7.32 -2.74 -19.67
CA VAL A 321 8.31 -3.57 -18.95
C VAL A 321 8.39 -3.08 -17.50
N PHE A 322 8.46 -1.77 -17.31
CA PHE A 322 8.56 -1.19 -15.98
C PHE A 322 7.32 -1.48 -15.13
N GLU A 323 6.11 -1.41 -15.72
CA GLU A 323 4.88 -1.83 -15.07
C GLU A 323 4.97 -3.26 -14.51
N ARG A 324 5.48 -4.20 -15.32
CA ARG A 324 5.58 -5.61 -14.92
C ARG A 324 6.64 -5.84 -13.86
N LEU A 325 7.79 -5.14 -13.96
CA LEU A 325 8.78 -5.12 -12.89
C LEU A 325 8.15 -4.65 -11.58
N LEU A 326 7.45 -3.51 -11.62
CA LEU A 326 6.84 -2.91 -10.45
C LEU A 326 5.80 -3.85 -9.81
N ARG A 327 4.96 -4.50 -10.62
CA ARG A 327 3.99 -5.50 -10.15
C ARG A 327 4.66 -6.68 -9.45
N LEU A 328 5.71 -7.23 -10.05
CA LEU A 328 6.44 -8.36 -9.48
C LEU A 328 7.17 -7.97 -8.19
N TRP A 329 7.75 -6.79 -8.11
CA TRP A 329 8.39 -6.32 -6.89
C TRP A 329 7.39 -6.07 -5.77
N MET A 330 6.23 -5.49 -6.06
CA MET A 330 5.16 -5.30 -5.08
C MET A 330 4.64 -6.65 -4.58
N LEU A 331 4.48 -7.61 -5.48
CA LEU A 331 4.09 -8.97 -5.14
C LEU A 331 5.14 -9.66 -4.27
N GLY A 332 6.43 -9.57 -4.62
CA GLY A 332 7.54 -10.11 -3.83
C GLY A 332 7.62 -9.48 -2.43
N MET A 333 7.40 -8.17 -2.34
CA MET A 333 7.35 -7.47 -1.06
C MET A 333 6.16 -7.93 -0.19
N THR A 334 4.98 -8.14 -0.78
CA THR A 334 3.81 -8.68 -0.08
C THR A 334 4.08 -10.09 0.44
N LEU A 335 4.67 -10.96 -0.38
CA LEU A 335 5.04 -12.32 0.04
C LEU A 335 6.08 -12.31 1.17
N LEU A 336 7.06 -11.43 1.11
CA LEU A 336 8.05 -11.25 2.18
C LEU A 336 7.36 -10.79 3.48
N ALA A 337 6.45 -9.83 3.41
CA ALA A 337 5.69 -9.36 4.57
C ALA A 337 4.85 -10.48 5.19
N ALA A 338 4.14 -11.26 4.37
CA ALA A 338 3.35 -12.40 4.84
C ALA A 338 4.22 -13.48 5.48
N TRP A 339 5.35 -13.82 4.86
CA TRP A 339 6.28 -14.79 5.40
C TRP A 339 6.87 -14.37 6.75
N LEU A 340 7.26 -13.10 6.89
CA LEU A 340 7.76 -12.54 8.15
C LEU A 340 6.68 -12.60 9.23
N PHE A 341 5.45 -12.28 8.90
CA PHE A 341 4.33 -12.32 9.83
C PHE A 341 4.08 -13.74 10.36
N GLN A 342 4.07 -14.76 9.47
CA GLN A 342 3.86 -16.15 9.84
C GLN A 342 4.98 -16.72 10.73
N ARG A 343 6.22 -16.24 10.58
CA ARG A 343 7.39 -16.73 11.33
C ARG A 343 7.53 -16.15 12.74
N GLY A 344 6.47 -15.59 13.30
CA GLY A 344 6.46 -15.12 14.69
C GLY A 344 6.88 -13.67 14.86
N TRP A 345 6.81 -12.90 13.79
CA TRP A 345 7.07 -11.46 13.83
C TRP A 345 6.20 -10.69 14.84
N LYS A 346 5.07 -11.27 15.27
CA LYS A 346 4.22 -10.74 16.35
C LYS A 346 4.97 -10.50 17.66
N LEU A 347 5.98 -11.34 17.96
CA LEU A 347 6.86 -11.17 19.13
C LEU A 347 7.89 -10.06 18.96
N ALA A 348 8.12 -9.64 17.73
CA ALA A 348 9.14 -8.67 17.37
C ALA A 348 8.59 -7.25 17.18
N GLU A 349 7.28 -7.03 17.26
CA GLU A 349 6.73 -5.71 16.99
C GLU A 349 7.22 -4.67 18.00
N GLU A 350 7.30 -5.01 19.29
CA GLU A 350 7.96 -4.20 20.31
C GLU A 350 9.48 -4.13 20.09
N THR A 351 10.11 -5.25 19.78
CA THR A 351 11.56 -5.34 19.53
C THR A 351 11.93 -4.68 18.20
N TRP A 352 11.03 -4.67 17.21
CA TRP A 352 11.25 -4.10 15.90
C TRP A 352 11.20 -2.57 15.90
N GLN A 353 10.29 -1.98 16.63
CA GLN A 353 10.30 -0.53 16.86
C GLN A 353 11.56 -0.09 17.61
N THR A 354 11.99 -0.89 18.57
CA THR A 354 13.21 -0.65 19.33
C THR A 354 14.48 -0.85 18.50
N LEU A 355 14.49 -1.81 17.59
CA LEU A 355 15.68 -2.12 16.81
C LEU A 355 15.88 -1.16 15.63
N LYS A 356 14.88 -0.37 15.20
CA LYS A 356 14.93 0.51 13.99
C LYS A 356 15.62 -0.17 12.80
N LYS A 357 15.62 -1.52 12.79
CA LYS A 357 16.34 -2.29 11.80
C LYS A 357 15.50 -2.34 10.54
N THR A 358 16.01 -1.70 9.56
CA THR A 358 15.38 -1.53 8.24
C THR A 358 15.17 -2.88 7.56
N TRP A 359 14.21 -2.94 6.64
CA TRP A 359 14.04 -4.06 5.71
C TRP A 359 15.35 -4.47 5.04
N GLY A 360 16.27 -3.54 4.82
CA GLY A 360 17.61 -3.82 4.35
C GLY A 360 18.46 -4.68 5.33
N TRP A 361 18.16 -4.68 6.60
CA TRP A 361 18.78 -5.63 7.53
C TRP A 361 18.20 -7.03 7.36
N VAL A 362 16.86 -7.16 7.23
CA VAL A 362 16.19 -8.45 6.97
C VAL A 362 16.73 -9.08 5.70
N THR A 363 16.80 -8.33 4.61
CA THR A 363 17.32 -8.83 3.34
C THR A 363 18.79 -9.25 3.45
N ARG A 364 19.63 -8.52 4.20
CA ARG A 364 21.02 -8.93 4.47
C ARG A 364 21.10 -10.23 5.27
N GLN A 365 20.23 -10.41 6.28
CA GLN A 365 20.20 -11.67 7.05
C GLN A 365 19.74 -12.84 6.18
N LEU A 366 18.73 -12.66 5.35
CA LEU A 366 18.29 -13.68 4.40
C LEU A 366 19.43 -14.06 3.42
N ARG A 367 20.15 -13.07 2.88
CA ARG A 367 21.31 -13.33 2.03
C ARG A 367 22.41 -14.08 2.77
N ALA A 368 22.77 -13.66 3.98
CA ALA A 368 23.78 -14.33 4.79
C ALA A 368 23.40 -15.79 5.10
N SER A 369 22.13 -16.04 5.43
CA SER A 369 21.63 -17.39 5.65
C SER A 369 21.71 -18.27 4.40
N LEU A 370 21.46 -17.72 3.22
CA LEU A 370 21.60 -18.44 1.96
C LEU A 370 23.05 -18.82 1.68
N VAL A 371 24.00 -17.94 1.98
CA VAL A 371 25.45 -18.22 1.82
C VAL A 371 25.87 -19.28 2.83
N ALA A 372 25.46 -19.17 4.09
CA ALA A 372 25.82 -20.11 5.16
C ALA A 372 25.22 -21.50 4.95
N ALA A 373 24.06 -21.62 4.28
CA ALA A 373 23.43 -22.90 3.97
C ALA A 373 24.09 -23.64 2.81
N THR A 374 25.16 -23.11 2.22
CA THR A 374 25.94 -23.81 1.20
C THR A 374 26.92 -24.75 1.91
N PRO A 375 26.82 -26.08 1.75
CA PRO A 375 27.92 -26.95 2.16
C PRO A 375 29.19 -26.50 1.47
N SER A 376 30.24 -26.23 2.23
CA SER A 376 31.59 -26.17 1.71
C SER A 376 31.84 -27.52 1.03
N GLY A 377 31.71 -27.52 -0.32
CA GLY A 377 32.05 -28.66 -1.14
C GLY A 377 33.54 -28.85 -1.24
#